data_ccc06dfd4e6e61e96ffc34b03747c101
#
_entry.id   ccc06dfd4e6e61e96ffc34b03747c101
#
_cell.length_a   1.000
_cell.length_b   1.000
_cell.length_c   1.000
_cell.angle_alpha   90.00
_cell.angle_beta   90.00
_cell.angle_gamma   90.00
#
_symmetry.space_group_name_H-M   'P 1'
#
loop_
_entity.id
_entity.type
_entity.pdbx_description
1 polymer ?
#
loop_
_entity_poly.entity_id
_entity_poly.type
_entity_poly.pdbx_seq_one_letter_code
_entity_poly.pdbx_strand_id
1 'polypeptide(L)'
;MRLLISSLAVCLSLVGSAVAQHDHAGHGKPATAQESEATKGYRAANDRMHKDMAIKYTGNADVDFVLGMIPHHQGAIDMARVVIAHGKDPKVRKLAQEVIEAQEKEIAMMREWLKAQGH
;
A
#
# COMPACT_ATOMS: atom_id res chain seq x y z
N MET A 1 -6.59 -14.12 78.17
CA MET A 1 -5.86 -13.74 76.90
C MET A 1 -6.94 -13.51 75.86
N ARG A 2 -7.30 -12.24 75.62
CA ARG A 2 -8.49 -11.82 74.85
C ARG A 2 -8.03 -11.53 73.40
N LEU A 3 -8.56 -12.26 72.40
CA LEU A 3 -8.41 -11.95 71.04
C LEU A 3 -9.44 -10.85 70.62
N LEU A 4 -8.95 -9.73 70.18
CA LEU A 4 -9.72 -8.69 69.57
C LEU A 4 -9.80 -8.96 68.04
N ILE A 5 -11.01 -9.25 67.57
CA ILE A 5 -11.31 -9.39 66.15
C ILE A 5 -11.75 -8.01 65.67
N SER A 6 -10.90 -7.36 64.89
CA SER A 6 -11.22 -6.11 64.19
C SER A 6 -11.91 -6.41 62.86
N SER A 7 -13.19 -6.07 62.80
CA SER A 7 -13.99 -6.13 61.58
C SER A 7 -13.56 -5.00 60.63
N LEU A 8 -13.00 -5.34 59.48
CA LEU A 8 -12.69 -4.41 58.39
C LEU A 8 -13.88 -4.31 57.45
N ALA A 9 -14.59 -3.20 57.52
CA ALA A 9 -15.67 -2.88 56.58
C ALA A 9 -15.09 -2.49 55.24
N VAL A 10 -15.32 -3.32 54.22
CA VAL A 10 -14.97 -3.01 52.82
C VAL A 10 -16.08 -2.19 52.19
N CYS A 11 -15.85 -0.89 52.02
CA CYS A 11 -16.72 -0.02 51.24
C CYS A 11 -16.49 -0.32 49.73
N LEU A 12 -17.44 -0.98 49.11
CA LEU A 12 -17.45 -1.23 47.67
C LEU A 12 -17.93 0.03 46.94
N SER A 13 -17.00 0.84 46.45
CA SER A 13 -17.29 2.00 45.62
C SER A 13 -17.58 1.52 44.19
N LEU A 14 -18.82 1.56 43.79
CA LEU A 14 -19.27 1.40 42.40
C LEU A 14 -18.76 2.60 41.58
N VAL A 15 -17.65 2.44 40.87
CA VAL A 15 -17.24 3.39 39.85
C VAL A 15 -18.06 3.07 38.59
N GLY A 16 -19.09 3.84 38.36
CA GLY A 16 -19.86 3.81 37.12
C GLY A 16 -18.98 4.31 35.99
N SER A 17 -18.55 3.39 35.12
CA SER A 17 -17.92 3.75 33.83
C SER A 17 -18.98 4.40 32.95
N ALA A 18 -18.97 5.72 32.85
CA ALA A 18 -19.69 6.45 31.84
C ALA A 18 -19.03 6.12 30.48
N VAL A 19 -19.65 5.22 29.71
CA VAL A 19 -19.34 5.02 28.31
C VAL A 19 -19.82 6.27 27.58
N ALA A 20 -18.88 7.15 27.23
CA ALA A 20 -19.15 8.25 26.31
C ALA A 20 -19.50 7.62 24.96
N GLN A 21 -20.77 7.54 24.63
CA GLN A 21 -21.22 7.32 23.27
C GLN A 21 -20.81 8.55 22.48
N HIS A 22 -19.75 8.40 21.68
CA HIS A 22 -19.50 9.34 20.60
C HIS A 22 -20.61 9.13 19.58
N ASP A 23 -21.64 9.96 19.64
CA ASP A 23 -22.55 10.16 18.53
C ASP A 23 -21.72 10.62 17.33
N HIS A 24 -21.43 9.70 16.42
CA HIS A 24 -21.01 10.04 15.08
C HIS A 24 -22.21 10.72 14.39
N ALA A 25 -22.36 12.03 14.68
CA ALA A 25 -23.21 12.90 13.92
C ALA A 25 -22.88 12.71 12.44
N GLY A 26 -23.93 12.40 11.67
CA GLY A 26 -23.87 11.99 10.28
C GLY A 26 -22.90 12.80 9.45
N HIS A 27 -21.84 12.16 9.00
CA HIS A 27 -21.14 12.61 7.82
C HIS A 27 -22.14 12.49 6.66
N GLY A 28 -22.78 13.61 6.33
CA GLY A 28 -23.48 13.75 5.06
C GLY A 28 -22.53 13.19 4.00
N LYS A 29 -23.02 12.26 3.17
CA LYS A 29 -22.30 11.75 2.02
C LYS A 29 -21.61 12.93 1.36
N PRO A 30 -20.27 12.98 1.25
CA PRO A 30 -19.63 14.02 0.45
C PRO A 30 -20.24 13.89 -0.93
N ALA A 31 -20.75 15.00 -1.50
CA ALA A 31 -21.05 15.07 -2.89
C ALA A 31 -19.88 14.39 -3.60
N THR A 32 -20.13 13.42 -4.48
CA THR A 32 -19.10 12.62 -5.15
C THR A 32 -18.14 13.58 -5.83
N ALA A 33 -17.09 13.95 -5.12
CA ALA A 33 -16.01 14.74 -5.68
C ALA A 33 -15.49 13.91 -6.86
N GLN A 34 -15.60 14.45 -8.05
CA GLN A 34 -15.16 13.78 -9.27
C GLN A 34 -13.69 13.35 -9.06
N GLU A 35 -13.43 12.07 -9.21
CA GLU A 35 -12.10 11.50 -9.00
C GLU A 35 -11.09 12.24 -9.88
N SER A 36 -9.94 12.65 -9.28
CA SER A 36 -8.91 13.36 -10.03
C SER A 36 -8.26 12.49 -11.09
N GLU A 37 -7.76 13.10 -12.16
CA GLU A 37 -7.04 12.37 -13.22
C GLU A 37 -5.80 11.64 -12.67
N ALA A 38 -5.12 12.22 -11.67
CA ALA A 38 -4.04 11.54 -10.97
C ALA A 38 -4.52 10.26 -10.28
N THR A 39 -5.65 10.30 -9.55
CA THR A 39 -6.20 9.13 -8.87
C THR A 39 -6.60 8.04 -9.87
N LYS A 40 -7.24 8.41 -10.97
CA LYS A 40 -7.57 7.48 -12.07
C LYS A 40 -6.30 6.85 -12.65
N GLY A 41 -5.26 7.64 -12.86
CA GLY A 41 -3.97 7.18 -13.35
C GLY A 41 -3.32 6.15 -12.41
N TYR A 42 -3.30 6.41 -11.10
CA TYR A 42 -2.76 5.47 -10.11
C TYR A 42 -3.58 4.17 -10.05
N ARG A 43 -4.91 4.24 -10.08
CA ARG A 43 -5.75 3.03 -10.12
C ARG A 43 -5.46 2.20 -11.36
N ALA A 44 -5.42 2.82 -12.53
CA ALA A 44 -5.11 2.13 -13.78
C ALA A 44 -3.72 1.48 -13.78
N ALA A 45 -2.71 2.14 -13.20
CA ALA A 45 -1.37 1.59 -13.05
C ALA A 45 -1.37 0.35 -12.11
N ASN A 46 -2.06 0.45 -10.96
CA ASN A 46 -2.18 -0.65 -10.01
C ASN A 46 -2.94 -1.84 -10.60
N ASP A 47 -4.08 -1.60 -11.24
CA ASP A 47 -4.90 -2.66 -11.83
C ASP A 47 -4.13 -3.43 -12.90
N ARG A 48 -3.37 -2.71 -13.74
CA ARG A 48 -2.51 -3.31 -14.77
C ARG A 48 -1.39 -4.13 -14.14
N MET A 49 -0.68 -3.56 -13.17
CA MET A 49 0.40 -4.24 -12.46
C MET A 49 -0.11 -5.54 -11.82
N HIS A 50 -1.21 -5.51 -11.08
CA HIS A 50 -1.78 -6.71 -10.44
C HIS A 50 -2.19 -7.77 -11.46
N LYS A 51 -2.80 -7.37 -12.56
CA LYS A 51 -3.16 -8.29 -13.65
C LYS A 51 -1.92 -8.95 -14.26
N ASP A 52 -0.88 -8.17 -14.54
CA ASP A 52 0.31 -8.63 -15.25
C ASP A 52 1.25 -9.42 -14.33
N MET A 53 1.18 -9.19 -12.99
CA MET A 53 1.88 -9.99 -11.98
C MET A 53 1.24 -11.36 -11.74
N ALA A 54 0.05 -11.64 -12.26
CA ALA A 54 -0.56 -12.96 -12.22
C ALA A 54 0.11 -13.92 -13.23
N ILE A 55 1.40 -14.14 -13.04
CA ILE A 55 2.23 -15.00 -13.90
C ILE A 55 1.92 -16.47 -13.70
N LYS A 56 2.20 -17.29 -14.73
CA LYS A 56 2.24 -18.73 -14.60
C LYS A 56 3.60 -19.15 -14.05
N TYR A 57 3.62 -19.66 -12.83
CA TYR A 57 4.86 -20.14 -12.22
C TYR A 57 5.43 -21.36 -12.94
N THR A 58 6.76 -21.36 -13.14
CA THR A 58 7.51 -22.45 -13.78
C THR A 58 7.97 -23.49 -12.76
N GLY A 59 8.06 -23.11 -11.48
CA GLY A 59 8.67 -23.89 -10.41
C GLY A 59 10.18 -23.63 -10.23
N ASN A 60 10.78 -22.82 -11.10
CA ASN A 60 12.14 -22.34 -10.93
C ASN A 60 12.09 -20.94 -10.25
N ALA A 61 12.62 -20.85 -9.04
CA ALA A 61 12.53 -19.63 -8.23
C ALA A 61 13.17 -18.42 -8.90
N ASP A 62 14.28 -18.59 -9.59
CA ASP A 62 14.98 -17.49 -10.27
C ASP A 62 14.17 -16.98 -11.46
N VAL A 63 13.65 -17.89 -12.28
CA VAL A 63 12.80 -17.57 -13.44
C VAL A 63 11.50 -16.90 -12.98
N ASP A 64 10.84 -17.48 -12.00
CA ASP A 64 9.57 -16.98 -11.46
C ASP A 64 9.72 -15.59 -10.84
N PHE A 65 10.84 -15.34 -10.13
CA PHE A 65 11.18 -14.02 -9.61
C PHE A 65 11.31 -12.99 -10.75
N VAL A 66 12.08 -13.31 -11.80
CA VAL A 66 12.31 -12.37 -12.90
C VAL A 66 11.04 -12.12 -13.71
N LEU A 67 10.25 -13.17 -13.97
CA LEU A 67 8.95 -13.04 -14.64
C LEU A 67 7.98 -12.15 -13.86
N GLY A 68 7.96 -12.24 -12.54
CA GLY A 68 7.12 -11.39 -11.68
C GLY A 68 7.65 -9.96 -11.54
N MET A 69 8.98 -9.78 -11.51
CA MET A 69 9.59 -8.46 -11.33
C MET A 69 9.47 -7.54 -12.55
N ILE A 70 9.43 -8.07 -13.75
CA ILE A 70 9.21 -7.26 -14.96
C ILE A 70 7.89 -6.48 -14.89
N PRO A 71 6.71 -7.07 -14.68
CA PRO A 71 5.46 -6.32 -14.55
C PRO A 71 5.43 -5.45 -13.31
N HIS A 72 6.07 -5.83 -12.20
CA HIS A 72 6.20 -4.98 -11.01
C HIS A 72 6.95 -3.68 -11.33
N HIS A 73 8.08 -3.77 -12.03
CA HIS A 73 8.86 -2.62 -12.47
C HIS A 73 8.08 -1.75 -13.46
N GLN A 74 7.35 -2.37 -14.38
CA GLN A 74 6.48 -1.64 -15.29
C GLN A 74 5.41 -0.85 -14.55
N GLY A 75 4.82 -1.42 -13.49
CA GLY A 75 3.88 -0.72 -12.62
C GLY A 75 4.49 0.51 -11.93
N ALA A 76 5.73 0.40 -11.45
CA ALA A 76 6.47 1.53 -10.87
C ALA A 76 6.71 2.65 -11.90
N ILE A 77 7.06 2.31 -13.15
CA ILE A 77 7.18 3.27 -14.25
C ILE A 77 5.85 3.96 -14.52
N ASP A 78 4.74 3.21 -14.58
CA ASP A 78 3.42 3.78 -14.85
C ASP A 78 2.99 4.73 -13.73
N MET A 79 3.24 4.40 -12.46
CA MET A 79 3.00 5.31 -11.32
C MET A 79 3.88 6.56 -11.39
N ALA A 80 5.15 6.43 -11.74
CA ALA A 80 6.05 7.56 -11.92
C ALA A 80 5.59 8.52 -13.01
N ARG A 81 5.05 8.00 -14.12
CA ARG A 81 4.45 8.81 -15.20
C ARG A 81 3.26 9.63 -14.72
N VAL A 82 2.43 9.08 -13.81
CA VAL A 82 1.32 9.85 -13.18
C VAL A 82 1.86 11.04 -12.40
N VAL A 83 2.89 10.84 -11.60
CA VAL A 83 3.54 11.95 -10.86
C VAL A 83 4.10 13.00 -11.81
N ILE A 84 4.75 12.60 -12.89
CA ILE A 84 5.30 13.53 -13.88
C ILE A 84 4.18 14.34 -14.54
N ALA A 85 3.02 13.73 -14.81
CA ALA A 85 1.90 14.41 -15.45
C ALA A 85 1.15 15.36 -14.49
N HIS A 86 0.95 14.97 -13.23
CA HIS A 86 0.02 15.62 -12.31
C HIS A 86 0.66 16.17 -11.03
N GLY A 87 1.86 15.71 -10.67
CA GLY A 87 2.57 16.12 -9.46
C GLY A 87 3.10 17.57 -9.59
N LYS A 88 3.13 18.26 -8.45
CA LYS A 88 3.57 19.68 -8.37
C LYS A 88 4.94 19.84 -7.70
N ASP A 89 5.31 18.90 -6.83
CA ASP A 89 6.58 18.96 -6.12
C ASP A 89 7.75 18.59 -7.06
N PRO A 90 8.71 19.51 -7.27
CA PRO A 90 9.84 19.27 -8.20
C PRO A 90 10.76 18.14 -7.74
N LYS A 91 10.88 17.90 -6.43
CA LYS A 91 11.72 16.81 -5.89
C LYS A 91 11.07 15.45 -6.17
N VAL A 92 9.74 15.37 -6.00
CA VAL A 92 9.00 14.14 -6.28
C VAL A 92 8.97 13.85 -7.79
N ARG A 93 8.81 14.88 -8.63
CA ARG A 93 8.90 14.73 -10.09
C ARG A 93 10.29 14.26 -10.55
N LYS A 94 11.35 14.79 -9.93
CA LYS A 94 12.73 14.34 -10.18
C LYS A 94 12.92 12.88 -9.77
N LEU A 95 12.46 12.50 -8.58
CA LEU A 95 12.49 11.09 -8.15
C LEU A 95 11.75 10.18 -9.13
N ALA A 96 10.57 10.58 -9.60
CA ALA A 96 9.81 9.81 -10.59
C ALA A 96 10.58 9.61 -11.90
N GLN A 97 11.32 10.62 -12.36
CA GLN A 97 12.18 10.51 -13.53
C GLN A 97 13.31 9.48 -13.31
N GLU A 98 13.98 9.57 -12.16
CA GLU A 98 15.05 8.64 -11.77
C GLU A 98 14.52 7.20 -11.65
N VAL A 99 13.31 7.01 -11.12
CA VAL A 99 12.64 5.71 -11.06
C VAL A 99 12.43 5.15 -12.47
N ILE A 100 11.91 5.93 -13.41
CA ILE A 100 11.71 5.46 -14.80
C ILE A 100 13.03 4.97 -15.38
N GLU A 101 14.09 5.79 -15.31
CA GLU A 101 15.38 5.46 -15.89
C GLU A 101 16.02 4.18 -15.29
N ALA A 102 15.91 4.02 -13.97
CA ALA A 102 16.41 2.83 -13.27
C ALA A 102 15.63 1.57 -13.65
N GLN A 103 14.30 1.66 -13.58
CA GLN A 103 13.42 0.52 -13.85
C GLN A 103 13.47 0.04 -15.30
N GLU A 104 13.61 0.96 -16.27
CA GLU A 104 13.77 0.59 -17.69
C GLU A 104 15.06 -0.21 -17.91
N LYS A 105 16.17 0.18 -17.27
CA LYS A 105 17.44 -0.55 -17.34
C LYS A 105 17.33 -1.94 -16.71
N GLU A 106 16.67 -2.04 -15.56
CA GLU A 106 16.48 -3.32 -14.87
C GLU A 106 15.55 -4.25 -15.65
N ILE A 107 14.48 -3.74 -16.28
CA ILE A 107 13.62 -4.52 -17.16
C ILE A 107 14.41 -5.06 -18.35
N ALA A 108 15.27 -4.24 -18.97
CA ALA A 108 16.11 -4.69 -20.07
C ALA A 108 17.04 -5.83 -19.64
N MET A 109 17.73 -5.69 -18.51
CA MET A 109 18.60 -6.73 -17.94
C MET A 109 17.82 -8.03 -17.65
N MET A 110 16.64 -7.94 -17.04
CA MET A 110 15.79 -9.09 -16.73
C MET A 110 15.34 -9.83 -18.00
N ARG A 111 14.96 -9.10 -19.05
CA ARG A 111 14.58 -9.69 -20.34
C ARG A 111 15.75 -10.41 -21.01
N GLU A 112 16.95 -9.83 -21.00
CA GLU A 112 18.15 -10.48 -21.51
C GLU A 112 18.49 -11.75 -20.74
N TRP A 113 18.36 -11.71 -19.42
CA TRP A 113 18.58 -12.88 -18.59
C TRP A 113 17.58 -14.00 -18.89
N LEU A 114 16.27 -13.70 -18.99
CA LEU A 114 15.25 -14.69 -19.37
C LEU A 114 15.54 -15.32 -20.73
N LYS A 115 15.91 -14.50 -21.72
CA LYS A 115 16.29 -14.98 -23.05
C LYS A 115 17.46 -15.96 -22.98
N ALA A 116 18.48 -15.67 -22.17
CA ALA A 116 19.61 -16.58 -21.95
C ALA A 116 19.22 -17.90 -21.27
N GLN A 117 18.10 -17.92 -20.52
CA GLN A 117 17.54 -19.12 -19.90
C GLN A 117 16.55 -19.86 -20.80
N GLY A 118 16.27 -19.38 -22.01
CA GLY A 118 15.35 -20.01 -22.96
C GLY A 118 13.87 -19.69 -22.74
N HIS A 119 13.59 -18.54 -22.07
CA HIS A 119 12.25 -18.01 -21.79
C HIS A 119 11.91 -16.79 -22.63
#